data_b31f7907ee995469d4c622c9e348aa7a
#
_entry.id   b31f7907ee995469d4c622c9e348aa7a
#
_cell.length_a   1.000
_cell.length_b   1.000
_cell.length_c   1.000
_cell.angle_alpha   90.00
_cell.angle_beta   90.00
_cell.angle_gamma   90.00
#
_symmetry.space_group_name_H-M   'P 1'
#
loop_
_entity.id
_entity.type
_entity.pdbx_description
1 polymer ?
#
loop_
_entity_poly.entity_id
_entity_poly.type
_entity_poly.pdbx_seq_one_letter_code
_entity_poly.pdbx_strand_id
1 'polypeptide(L)'
;MSGHSKWATTKHKKAVIDAKRGKLFAKLIKNIEVAARTGGGDPDGNPTLYDAIQKARKNSVPQDNIERARKRGSGEEAGGAEWQTIMYEGYAPGGVAMLVECLTDNRNRAASEVRVAVTRNGGNMADAGSVSYMFNRKGVVIVPKEGTTEDDVTMAVLEAGAEDVEDLGEAFEIVCEATDLVPVRTALQEAGIDYESAESSFLPTMEVPVDAETAKKVLRVVDALEDSDDVQNVFTNADIPDEVMAEIG
;
A
#
# COMPACT_ATOMS: atom_id res chain seq x y z
N MET A 1 -3.02 1.46 17.35
CA MET A 1 -2.00 0.93 16.40
C MET A 1 -2.69 0.24 15.25
N SER A 2 -2.46 0.65 14.03
CA SER A 2 -2.99 -0.09 12.89
C SER A 2 -2.24 -1.41 12.76
N GLY A 3 -2.80 -2.50 13.29
CA GLY A 3 -2.22 -3.84 13.19
C GLY A 3 -1.97 -4.27 11.74
N HIS A 4 -2.70 -3.67 10.79
CA HIS A 4 -2.51 -3.90 9.37
C HIS A 4 -1.21 -3.29 8.83
N SER A 5 -0.85 -2.05 9.22
CA SER A 5 0.42 -1.43 8.82
C SER A 5 1.61 -2.21 9.37
N LYS A 6 1.54 -2.63 10.63
CA LYS A 6 2.57 -3.46 11.25
C LYS A 6 2.69 -4.82 10.55
N TRP A 7 1.57 -5.46 10.23
CA TRP A 7 1.57 -6.72 9.48
C TRP A 7 2.13 -6.55 8.06
N ALA A 8 1.73 -5.51 7.34
CA ALA A 8 2.25 -5.21 6.01
C ALA A 8 3.77 -5.04 6.04
N THR A 9 4.30 -4.28 7.02
CA THR A 9 5.74 -4.07 7.20
C THR A 9 6.46 -5.38 7.53
N THR A 10 5.89 -6.22 8.40
CA THR A 10 6.46 -7.53 8.77
C THR A 10 6.42 -8.51 7.60
N LYS A 11 5.34 -8.54 6.83
CA LYS A 11 5.18 -9.41 5.66
C LYS A 11 6.19 -9.12 4.57
N HIS A 12 6.48 -7.85 4.31
CA HIS A 12 7.48 -7.46 3.31
C HIS A 12 8.89 -8.01 3.62
N LYS A 13 9.22 -8.24 4.88
CA LYS A 13 10.51 -8.77 5.28
C LYS A 13 10.63 -10.31 5.19
N LYS A 14 9.51 -11.04 5.36
CA LYS A 14 9.55 -12.52 5.46
C LYS A 14 9.18 -13.29 4.20
N ALA A 15 8.51 -12.71 3.23
CA ALA A 15 7.87 -13.45 2.14
C ALA A 15 8.36 -13.07 0.76
N VAL A 16 9.67 -13.06 0.53
CA VAL A 16 10.17 -13.01 -0.85
C VAL A 16 10.53 -14.43 -1.31
N ILE A 17 9.50 -15.25 -1.50
CA ILE A 17 9.58 -16.39 -2.41
C ILE A 17 9.55 -15.80 -3.82
N ASP A 18 10.41 -16.25 -4.74
CA ASP A 18 10.59 -15.70 -6.09
C ASP A 18 9.30 -15.48 -6.88
N ALA A 19 8.27 -16.31 -6.70
CA ALA A 19 6.96 -16.15 -7.34
C ALA A 19 6.19 -14.91 -6.85
N LYS A 20 6.26 -14.58 -5.55
CA LYS A 20 5.65 -13.37 -5.00
C LYS A 20 6.41 -12.11 -5.42
N ARG A 21 7.71 -12.20 -5.64
CA ARG A 21 8.54 -11.11 -6.14
C ARG A 21 8.17 -10.67 -7.56
N GLY A 22 7.91 -11.62 -8.45
CA GLY A 22 7.43 -11.31 -9.81
C GLY A 22 6.09 -10.55 -9.81
N LYS A 23 5.14 -10.96 -8.97
CA LYS A 23 3.85 -10.26 -8.81
C LYS A 23 4.03 -8.85 -8.25
N LEU A 24 4.88 -8.68 -7.24
CA LEU A 24 5.20 -7.36 -6.69
C LEU A 24 5.80 -6.44 -7.77
N PHE A 25 6.75 -6.93 -8.55
CA PHE A 25 7.35 -6.16 -9.63
C PHE A 25 6.31 -5.72 -10.67
N ALA A 26 5.40 -6.61 -11.06
CA ALA A 26 4.32 -6.28 -11.98
C ALA A 26 3.42 -5.17 -11.43
N LYS A 27 3.07 -5.21 -10.14
CA LYS A 27 2.27 -4.16 -9.49
C LYS A 27 3.01 -2.81 -9.44
N LEU A 28 4.29 -2.82 -9.09
CA LEU A 28 5.11 -1.60 -9.06
C LEU A 28 5.28 -0.99 -10.45
N ILE A 29 5.45 -1.81 -11.48
CA ILE A 29 5.54 -1.37 -12.88
C ILE A 29 4.21 -0.74 -13.35
N LYS A 30 3.06 -1.34 -13.02
CA LYS A 30 1.75 -0.75 -13.32
C LYS A 30 1.60 0.64 -12.70
N ASN A 31 2.00 0.82 -11.44
CA ASN A 31 1.92 2.11 -10.76
C ASN A 31 2.75 3.18 -11.48
N ILE A 32 3.96 2.84 -11.95
CA ILE A 32 4.80 3.76 -12.73
C ILE A 32 4.11 4.15 -14.04
N GLU A 33 3.57 3.18 -14.76
CA GLU A 33 2.89 3.43 -16.04
C GLU A 33 1.67 4.34 -15.87
N VAL A 34 0.85 4.09 -14.85
CA VAL A 34 -0.34 4.90 -14.55
C VAL A 34 0.05 6.30 -14.08
N ALA A 35 1.04 6.43 -13.21
CA ALA A 35 1.52 7.73 -12.74
C ALA A 35 2.05 8.59 -13.88
N ALA A 36 2.85 7.99 -14.79
CA ALA A 36 3.36 8.68 -15.98
C ALA A 36 2.24 9.10 -16.94
N ARG A 37 1.19 8.28 -17.09
CA ARG A 37 0.04 8.60 -17.94
C ARG A 37 -0.79 9.75 -17.38
N THR A 38 -0.99 9.78 -16.09
CA THR A 38 -1.86 10.77 -15.43
C THR A 38 -1.20 12.11 -15.28
N GLY A 39 0.08 12.15 -14.90
CA GLY A 39 0.80 13.37 -14.52
C GLY A 39 1.98 13.73 -15.43
N GLY A 40 2.23 12.95 -16.50
CA GLY A 40 3.38 13.15 -17.40
C GLY A 40 4.59 12.28 -17.01
N GLY A 41 5.48 12.09 -17.99
CA GLY A 41 6.63 11.18 -17.89
C GLY A 41 7.86 11.77 -17.22
N ASP A 42 7.82 13.02 -16.78
CA ASP A 42 8.92 13.67 -16.07
C ASP A 42 8.74 13.55 -14.55
N PRO A 43 9.61 12.78 -13.84
CA PRO A 43 9.51 12.62 -12.39
C PRO A 43 9.67 13.93 -11.61
N ASP A 44 10.42 14.90 -12.12
CA ASP A 44 10.64 16.19 -11.44
C ASP A 44 9.37 17.03 -11.42
N GLY A 45 8.52 16.88 -12.45
CA GLY A 45 7.22 17.53 -12.54
C GLY A 45 6.04 16.69 -12.04
N ASN A 46 6.28 15.44 -11.65
CA ASN A 46 5.24 14.46 -11.27
C ASN A 46 5.61 13.73 -9.99
N PRO A 47 5.23 14.25 -8.81
CA PRO A 47 5.57 13.63 -7.52
C PRO A 47 5.08 12.19 -7.38
N THR A 48 3.90 11.86 -7.91
CA THR A 48 3.36 10.50 -7.88
C THR A 48 4.24 9.53 -8.66
N LEU A 49 4.73 9.95 -9.82
CA LEU A 49 5.67 9.17 -10.61
C LEU A 49 7.02 9.03 -9.90
N TYR A 50 7.52 10.11 -9.31
CA TYR A 50 8.75 10.09 -8.54
C TYR A 50 8.67 9.04 -7.42
N ASP A 51 7.63 9.07 -6.59
CA ASP A 51 7.47 8.15 -5.47
C ASP A 51 7.28 6.69 -5.93
N ALA A 52 6.53 6.47 -7.02
CA ALA A 52 6.40 5.15 -7.63
C ALA A 52 7.73 4.58 -8.12
N ILE A 53 8.59 5.41 -8.74
CA ILE A 53 9.93 5.04 -9.18
C ILE A 53 10.82 4.71 -7.98
N GLN A 54 10.82 5.55 -6.93
CA GLN A 54 11.61 5.30 -5.73
C GLN A 54 11.21 3.97 -5.05
N LYS A 55 9.91 3.73 -4.91
CA LYS A 55 9.41 2.46 -4.36
C LYS A 55 9.86 1.26 -5.19
N ALA A 56 9.81 1.34 -6.51
CA ALA A 56 10.27 0.29 -7.41
C ALA A 56 11.78 0.03 -7.27
N ARG A 57 12.60 1.09 -7.20
CA ARG A 57 14.04 0.98 -7.00
C ARG A 57 14.39 0.30 -5.67
N LYS A 58 13.72 0.68 -4.58
CA LYS A 58 13.92 0.10 -3.25
C LYS A 58 13.52 -1.39 -3.20
N ASN A 59 12.58 -1.79 -4.03
CA ASN A 59 12.20 -3.20 -4.21
C ASN A 59 13.05 -3.93 -5.27
N SER A 60 14.14 -3.33 -5.74
CA SER A 60 15.07 -3.92 -6.70
C SER A 60 14.45 -4.26 -8.07
N VAL A 61 13.46 -3.48 -8.51
CA VAL A 61 12.95 -3.57 -9.88
C VAL A 61 14.05 -3.10 -10.84
N PRO A 62 14.37 -3.85 -11.90
CA PRO A 62 15.40 -3.46 -12.86
C PRO A 62 15.11 -2.10 -13.49
N GLN A 63 16.15 -1.26 -13.62
CA GLN A 63 16.01 0.10 -14.15
C GLN A 63 15.41 0.13 -15.56
N ASP A 64 15.74 -0.84 -16.42
CA ASP A 64 15.16 -0.94 -17.77
C ASP A 64 13.65 -1.15 -17.75
N ASN A 65 13.14 -1.90 -16.77
CA ASN A 65 11.70 -2.12 -16.61
C ASN A 65 11.00 -0.86 -16.12
N ILE A 66 11.62 -0.12 -15.18
CA ILE A 66 11.14 1.18 -14.69
C ILE A 66 11.03 2.16 -15.85
N GLU A 67 12.10 2.31 -16.63
CA GLU A 67 12.15 3.25 -17.74
C GLU A 67 11.16 2.90 -18.87
N ARG A 68 11.03 1.62 -19.18
CA ARG A 68 10.04 1.16 -20.16
C ARG A 68 8.60 1.45 -19.72
N ALA A 69 8.28 1.23 -18.43
CA ALA A 69 6.98 1.56 -17.88
C ALA A 69 6.69 3.06 -17.93
N ARG A 70 7.66 3.89 -17.57
CA ARG A 70 7.57 5.35 -17.68
C ARG A 70 7.26 5.78 -19.12
N LYS A 71 8.03 5.29 -20.09
CA LYS A 71 7.85 5.61 -21.52
C LYS A 71 6.49 5.17 -22.07
N ARG A 72 6.01 3.98 -21.70
CA ARG A 72 4.67 3.51 -22.11
C ARG A 72 3.59 4.39 -21.50
N GLY A 73 3.72 4.77 -20.25
CA GLY A 73 2.78 5.65 -19.57
C GLY A 73 2.72 7.03 -20.20
N SER A 74 3.88 7.63 -20.49
CA SER A 74 3.98 8.96 -21.12
C SER A 74 3.61 8.99 -22.62
N GLY A 75 3.45 7.82 -23.26
CA GLY A 75 3.17 7.71 -24.69
C GLY A 75 4.41 7.80 -25.58
N GLU A 76 5.62 7.84 -25.01
CA GLU A 76 6.88 7.81 -25.75
C GLU A 76 7.13 6.44 -26.42
N GLU A 77 6.55 5.38 -25.86
CA GLU A 77 6.59 4.02 -26.37
C GLU A 77 5.19 3.45 -26.49
N ALA A 78 4.90 2.78 -27.60
CA ALA A 78 3.59 2.17 -27.84
C ALA A 78 3.38 0.92 -26.96
N GLY A 79 2.12 0.58 -26.65
CA GLY A 79 1.75 -0.69 -26.01
C GLY A 79 1.33 -0.62 -24.54
N GLY A 80 1.02 0.56 -24.02
CA GLY A 80 0.44 0.69 -22.69
C GLY A 80 -1.02 0.21 -22.64
N ALA A 81 -1.42 -0.48 -21.56
CA ALA A 81 -2.79 -0.87 -21.33
C ALA A 81 -3.63 0.30 -20.80
N GLU A 82 -4.93 0.27 -21.00
CA GLU A 82 -5.86 1.24 -20.39
C GLU A 82 -6.20 0.80 -18.96
N TRP A 83 -5.39 1.23 -18.02
CA TRP A 83 -5.58 0.93 -16.61
C TRP A 83 -6.69 1.76 -15.99
N GLN A 84 -7.56 1.10 -15.23
CA GLN A 84 -8.62 1.72 -14.44
C GLN A 84 -8.43 1.36 -12.97
N THR A 85 -8.53 2.36 -12.10
CA THR A 85 -8.59 2.12 -10.65
C THR A 85 -10.04 1.89 -10.24
N ILE A 86 -10.28 0.79 -9.54
CA ILE A 86 -11.61 0.43 -9.03
C ILE A 86 -11.46 0.08 -7.55
N MET A 87 -12.33 0.66 -6.72
CA MET A 87 -12.42 0.33 -5.31
C MET A 87 -13.60 -0.62 -5.07
N TYR A 88 -13.31 -1.80 -4.51
CA TYR A 88 -14.32 -2.74 -4.03
C TYR A 88 -14.41 -2.68 -2.53
N GLU A 89 -15.60 -2.95 -2.01
CA GLU A 89 -15.92 -2.92 -0.59
C GLU A 89 -16.43 -4.29 -0.14
N GLY A 90 -16.11 -4.66 1.10
CA GLY A 90 -16.56 -5.93 1.66
C GLY A 90 -16.23 -6.07 3.14
N TYR A 91 -16.59 -7.24 3.65
CA TYR A 91 -16.30 -7.64 5.02
C TYR A 91 -15.53 -8.95 5.04
N ALA A 92 -14.44 -8.98 5.79
CA ALA A 92 -13.75 -10.19 6.20
C ALA A 92 -14.43 -10.85 7.41
N PRO A 93 -14.08 -12.09 7.78
CA PRO A 93 -14.56 -12.72 9.00
C PRO A 93 -14.38 -11.83 10.24
N GLY A 94 -15.35 -11.91 11.18
CA GLY A 94 -15.34 -11.08 12.39
C GLY A 94 -15.91 -9.68 12.21
N GLY A 95 -16.58 -9.39 11.09
CA GLY A 95 -17.13 -8.07 10.81
C GLY A 95 -16.08 -7.01 10.44
N VAL A 96 -14.89 -7.44 10.09
CA VAL A 96 -13.80 -6.56 9.68
C VAL A 96 -14.11 -5.95 8.31
N ALA A 97 -14.15 -4.62 8.24
CA ALA A 97 -14.35 -3.90 7.00
C ALA A 97 -13.11 -3.96 6.11
N MET A 98 -13.32 -4.05 4.80
CA MET A 98 -12.25 -4.09 3.80
C MET A 98 -12.51 -3.12 2.66
N LEU A 99 -11.45 -2.42 2.23
CA LEU A 99 -11.37 -1.77 0.93
C LEU A 99 -10.36 -2.52 0.07
N VAL A 100 -10.71 -2.84 -1.17
CA VAL A 100 -9.83 -3.53 -2.12
C VAL A 100 -9.61 -2.62 -3.32
N GLU A 101 -8.41 -2.09 -3.43
CA GLU A 101 -8.01 -1.25 -4.55
C GLU A 101 -7.49 -2.11 -5.68
N CYS A 102 -8.17 -2.08 -6.81
CA CYS A 102 -7.75 -2.75 -8.03
C CYS A 102 -7.26 -1.75 -9.07
N LEU A 103 -6.20 -2.14 -9.78
CA LEU A 103 -5.70 -1.46 -10.96
C LEU A 103 -5.72 -2.48 -12.11
N THR A 104 -6.69 -2.35 -13.00
CA THR A 104 -7.00 -3.37 -14.00
C THR A 104 -7.29 -2.77 -15.37
N ASP A 105 -6.98 -3.53 -16.40
CA ASP A 105 -7.43 -3.31 -17.78
C ASP A 105 -8.72 -4.09 -18.13
N ASN A 106 -9.23 -4.89 -17.16
CA ASN A 106 -10.43 -5.70 -17.34
C ASN A 106 -11.28 -5.74 -16.06
N ARG A 107 -12.32 -4.88 -16.01
CA ARG A 107 -13.23 -4.75 -14.85
C ARG A 107 -13.93 -6.05 -14.48
N ASN A 108 -14.34 -6.83 -15.45
CA ASN A 108 -15.09 -8.07 -15.22
C ASN A 108 -14.19 -9.14 -14.58
N ARG A 109 -12.96 -9.25 -15.06
CA ARG A 109 -11.96 -10.14 -14.46
C ARG A 109 -11.70 -9.73 -13.01
N ALA A 110 -11.37 -8.46 -12.74
CA ALA A 110 -11.09 -7.96 -11.41
C ALA A 110 -12.27 -8.20 -10.46
N ALA A 111 -13.50 -7.87 -10.87
CA ALA A 111 -14.69 -8.08 -10.06
C ALA A 111 -14.90 -9.57 -9.71
N SER A 112 -14.69 -10.46 -10.68
CA SER A 112 -14.83 -11.90 -10.48
C SER A 112 -13.76 -12.45 -9.52
N GLU A 113 -12.50 -12.08 -9.72
CA GLU A 113 -11.39 -12.53 -8.87
C GLU A 113 -11.54 -12.05 -7.43
N VAL A 114 -11.85 -10.76 -7.23
CA VAL A 114 -12.09 -10.20 -5.90
C VAL A 114 -13.26 -10.91 -5.20
N ARG A 115 -14.39 -11.10 -5.88
CA ARG A 115 -15.53 -11.82 -5.31
C ARG A 115 -15.16 -13.24 -4.90
N VAL A 116 -14.46 -13.98 -5.75
CA VAL A 116 -14.04 -15.35 -5.47
C VAL A 116 -13.08 -15.41 -4.30
N ALA A 117 -12.07 -14.52 -4.26
CA ALA A 117 -11.10 -14.46 -3.17
C ALA A 117 -11.77 -14.20 -1.82
N VAL A 118 -12.71 -13.24 -1.76
CA VAL A 118 -13.43 -12.88 -0.54
C VAL A 118 -14.36 -14.01 -0.11
N THR A 119 -15.24 -14.49 -0.99
CA THR A 119 -16.29 -15.45 -0.61
C THR A 119 -15.76 -16.83 -0.26
N ARG A 120 -14.72 -17.31 -0.96
CA ARG A 120 -14.10 -18.62 -0.65
C ARG A 120 -13.37 -18.64 0.70
N ASN A 121 -12.99 -17.48 1.21
CA ASN A 121 -12.28 -17.36 2.48
C ASN A 121 -13.17 -16.84 3.62
N GLY A 122 -14.50 -16.90 3.45
CA GLY A 122 -15.47 -16.62 4.52
C GLY A 122 -15.86 -15.14 4.68
N GLY A 123 -15.45 -14.28 3.75
CA GLY A 123 -15.90 -12.89 3.68
C GLY A 123 -17.12 -12.69 2.80
N ASN A 124 -17.60 -11.47 2.75
CA ASN A 124 -18.74 -11.06 1.94
C ASN A 124 -18.43 -9.76 1.20
N MET A 125 -18.86 -9.67 -0.06
CA MET A 125 -18.84 -8.41 -0.80
C MET A 125 -19.96 -7.50 -0.30
N ALA A 126 -19.70 -6.20 -0.31
CA ALA A 126 -20.65 -5.16 0.06
C ALA A 126 -20.89 -4.18 -1.10
N ASP A 127 -21.97 -3.44 -1.02
CA ASP A 127 -22.27 -2.39 -1.99
C ASP A 127 -21.34 -1.18 -1.77
N ALA A 128 -21.14 -0.40 -2.83
CA ALA A 128 -20.35 0.81 -2.78
C ALA A 128 -20.90 1.79 -1.73
N GLY A 129 -20.02 2.34 -0.90
CA GLY A 129 -20.38 3.22 0.21
C GLY A 129 -20.68 2.51 1.53
N SER A 130 -20.68 1.17 1.56
CA SER A 130 -20.99 0.41 2.78
C SER A 130 -19.90 0.48 3.84
N VAL A 131 -18.63 0.57 3.44
CA VAL A 131 -17.48 0.57 4.37
C VAL A 131 -16.49 1.72 4.13
N SER A 132 -16.52 2.36 2.97
CA SER A 132 -15.55 3.41 2.60
C SER A 132 -15.53 4.58 3.57
N TYR A 133 -16.68 4.91 4.22
CA TYR A 133 -16.75 5.96 5.24
C TYR A 133 -15.97 5.64 6.53
N MET A 134 -15.60 4.39 6.74
CA MET A 134 -14.79 3.93 7.88
C MET A 134 -13.29 4.17 7.69
N PHE A 135 -12.89 4.70 6.54
CA PHE A 135 -11.50 4.92 6.18
C PHE A 135 -11.26 6.36 5.74
N ASN A 136 -10.13 6.91 6.16
CA ASN A 136 -9.65 8.21 5.68
C ASN A 136 -8.44 8.01 4.75
N ARG A 137 -8.43 8.76 3.65
CA ARG A 137 -7.25 8.80 2.79
C ARG A 137 -6.18 9.68 3.45
N LYS A 138 -5.02 9.09 3.75
CA LYS A 138 -3.88 9.75 4.39
C LYS A 138 -2.61 9.56 3.57
N GLY A 139 -1.61 10.40 3.81
CA GLY A 139 -0.25 10.16 3.40
C GLY A 139 0.45 9.30 4.46
N VAL A 140 1.17 8.27 4.01
CA VAL A 140 1.91 7.36 4.89
C VAL A 140 3.33 7.23 4.39
N VAL A 141 4.30 7.45 5.27
CA VAL A 141 5.72 7.24 4.99
C VAL A 141 6.28 6.21 5.96
N ILE A 142 6.95 5.20 5.43
CA ILE A 142 7.62 4.16 6.23
C ILE A 142 9.12 4.42 6.25
N VAL A 143 9.66 4.58 7.44
CA VAL A 143 11.09 4.85 7.69
C VAL A 143 11.70 3.68 8.44
N PRO A 144 12.66 2.93 7.86
CA PRO A 144 13.40 1.90 8.59
C PRO A 144 14.13 2.50 9.78
N LYS A 145 14.15 1.79 10.91
CA LYS A 145 14.86 2.25 12.13
C LYS A 145 16.38 2.25 12.00
N GLU A 146 16.92 1.57 11.01
CA GLU A 146 18.36 1.49 10.83
C GLU A 146 18.95 2.88 10.57
N GLY A 147 19.79 3.35 11.51
CA GLY A 147 20.49 4.61 11.40
C GLY A 147 19.71 5.86 11.79
N THR A 148 18.50 5.72 12.34
CA THR A 148 17.71 6.86 12.83
C THR A 148 16.93 6.52 14.09
N THR A 149 16.47 7.56 14.81
CA THR A 149 15.65 7.43 16.01
C THR A 149 14.27 8.07 15.78
N GLU A 150 13.33 7.73 16.66
CA GLU A 150 12.00 8.35 16.64
C GLU A 150 12.08 9.88 16.79
N ASP A 151 12.96 10.36 17.68
CA ASP A 151 13.17 11.80 17.90
C ASP A 151 13.70 12.49 16.62
N ASP A 152 14.68 11.88 15.93
CA ASP A 152 15.22 12.43 14.68
C ASP A 152 14.15 12.52 13.59
N VAL A 153 13.33 11.47 13.45
CA VAL A 153 12.23 11.44 12.49
C VAL A 153 11.19 12.49 12.84
N THR A 154 10.74 12.54 14.10
CA THR A 154 9.73 13.49 14.56
C THR A 154 10.18 14.93 14.36
N MET A 155 11.42 15.25 14.73
CA MET A 155 11.98 16.59 14.52
C MET A 155 12.03 17.00 13.05
N ALA A 156 12.35 16.05 12.16
CA ALA A 156 12.44 16.32 10.74
C ALA A 156 11.07 16.65 10.10
N VAL A 157 9.99 15.99 10.54
CA VAL A 157 8.68 16.04 9.85
C VAL A 157 7.63 16.89 10.55
N LEU A 158 7.86 17.33 11.79
CA LEU A 158 6.87 18.04 12.60
C LEU A 158 6.35 19.31 11.89
N GLU A 159 7.24 20.13 11.35
CA GLU A 159 6.86 21.38 10.66
C GLU A 159 6.38 21.14 9.21
N ALA A 160 6.61 19.93 8.68
CA ALA A 160 6.21 19.58 7.31
C ALA A 160 4.76 19.08 7.20
N GLY A 161 4.07 18.90 8.33
CA GLY A 161 2.66 18.51 8.36
C GLY A 161 2.43 17.07 8.82
N ALA A 162 3.40 16.43 9.47
CA ALA A 162 3.17 15.12 10.10
C ALA A 162 2.17 15.25 11.25
N GLU A 163 1.15 14.40 11.24
CA GLU A 163 0.14 14.32 12.29
C GLU A 163 0.54 13.35 13.40
N ASP A 164 1.23 12.26 13.01
CA ASP A 164 1.66 11.21 13.93
C ASP A 164 2.92 10.53 13.43
N VAL A 165 3.72 10.04 14.38
CA VAL A 165 4.88 9.17 14.15
C VAL A 165 4.77 7.99 15.09
N GLU A 166 4.59 6.79 14.52
CA GLU A 166 4.37 5.57 15.28
C GLU A 166 5.53 4.59 15.12
N ASP A 167 5.93 3.98 16.23
CA ASP A 167 6.93 2.91 16.27
C ASP A 167 6.28 1.54 15.97
N LEU A 168 6.55 0.99 14.78
CA LEU A 168 6.08 -0.33 14.36
C LEU A 168 7.04 -1.49 14.74
N GLY A 169 8.04 -1.23 15.58
CA GLY A 169 9.07 -2.21 15.99
C GLY A 169 10.34 -2.15 15.13
N GLU A 170 10.27 -2.33 13.83
CA GLU A 170 11.43 -2.31 12.93
C GLU A 170 11.46 -1.07 12.01
N ALA A 171 10.36 -0.32 11.96
CA ALA A 171 10.23 0.91 11.21
C ALA A 171 9.39 1.91 11.98
N PHE A 172 9.46 3.18 11.59
CA PHE A 172 8.52 4.22 11.98
C PHE A 172 7.50 4.43 10.88
N GLU A 173 6.23 4.57 11.25
CA GLU A 173 5.17 5.01 10.35
C GLU A 173 4.87 6.48 10.61
N ILE A 174 4.94 7.29 9.56
CA ILE A 174 4.58 8.71 9.62
C ILE A 174 3.25 8.86 8.91
N VAL A 175 2.28 9.45 9.57
CA VAL A 175 0.95 9.76 9.03
C VAL A 175 0.81 11.26 8.84
N CYS A 176 0.28 11.68 7.71
CA CYS A 176 -0.04 13.08 7.41
C CYS A 176 -1.30 13.16 6.53
N GLU A 177 -1.80 14.37 6.31
CA GLU A 177 -2.79 14.58 5.25
C GLU A 177 -2.21 14.14 3.90
N ALA A 178 -3.05 13.61 3.02
CA ALA A 178 -2.58 13.15 1.71
C ALA A 178 -1.92 14.25 0.87
N THR A 179 -2.30 15.50 1.10
CA THR A 179 -1.72 16.70 0.45
C THR A 179 -0.33 17.05 0.99
N ASP A 180 -0.02 16.61 2.21
CA ASP A 180 1.25 16.90 2.89
C ASP A 180 2.31 15.80 2.68
N LEU A 181 1.97 14.75 1.94
CA LEU A 181 2.88 13.63 1.67
C LEU A 181 4.20 14.10 1.04
N VAL A 182 4.14 14.98 0.04
CA VAL A 182 5.34 15.48 -0.64
C VAL A 182 6.19 16.36 0.30
N PRO A 183 5.64 17.36 1.03
CA PRO A 183 6.38 18.10 2.03
C PRO A 183 7.05 17.21 3.10
N VAL A 184 6.33 16.25 3.65
CA VAL A 184 6.85 15.33 4.67
C VAL A 184 8.00 14.47 4.11
N ARG A 185 7.82 13.87 2.95
CA ARG A 185 8.87 13.09 2.28
C ARG A 185 10.12 13.95 1.99
N THR A 186 9.92 15.17 1.52
CA THR A 186 11.02 16.10 1.22
C THR A 186 11.78 16.49 2.47
N ALA A 187 11.09 16.74 3.58
CA ALA A 187 11.72 17.04 4.87
C ALA A 187 12.62 15.89 5.36
N LEU A 188 12.20 14.64 5.20
CA LEU A 188 13.06 13.47 5.50
C LEU A 188 14.31 13.46 4.62
N GLN A 189 14.17 13.71 3.33
CA GLN A 189 15.31 13.76 2.40
C GLN A 189 16.30 14.88 2.76
N GLU A 190 15.82 16.06 3.12
CA GLU A 190 16.65 17.19 3.56
C GLU A 190 17.36 16.90 4.89
N ALA A 191 16.75 16.13 5.77
CA ALA A 191 17.36 15.67 7.02
C ALA A 191 18.33 14.48 6.81
N GLY A 192 18.46 13.96 5.60
CA GLY A 192 19.30 12.79 5.31
C GLY A 192 18.74 11.48 5.85
N ILE A 193 17.44 11.42 6.14
CA ILE A 193 16.74 10.23 6.63
C ILE A 193 16.18 9.46 5.44
N ASP A 194 16.60 8.20 5.29
CA ASP A 194 16.08 7.33 4.24
C ASP A 194 14.69 6.79 4.60
N TYR A 195 13.84 6.57 3.60
CA TYR A 195 12.51 6.00 3.78
C TYR A 195 12.29 4.85 2.78
N GLU A 196 11.47 3.88 3.16
CA GLU A 196 11.16 2.71 2.33
C GLU A 196 10.07 3.02 1.31
N SER A 197 9.04 3.74 1.72
CA SER A 197 7.91 4.13 0.87
C SER A 197 7.27 5.42 1.34
N ALA A 198 6.69 6.17 0.40
CA ALA A 198 5.84 7.33 0.63
C ALA A 198 4.65 7.22 -0.32
N GLU A 199 3.45 7.03 0.21
CA GLU A 199 2.26 6.80 -0.61
C GLU A 199 0.96 7.20 0.10
N SER A 200 -0.10 7.43 -0.69
CA SER A 200 -1.45 7.56 -0.15
C SER A 200 -1.97 6.19 0.28
N SER A 201 -2.58 6.13 1.45
CA SER A 201 -3.19 4.94 2.01
C SER A 201 -4.58 5.26 2.57
N PHE A 202 -5.41 4.24 2.77
CA PHE A 202 -6.69 4.37 3.46
C PHE A 202 -6.54 3.81 4.86
N LEU A 203 -6.55 4.69 5.86
CA LEU A 203 -6.41 4.32 7.26
C LEU A 203 -7.79 4.27 7.93
N PRO A 204 -8.07 3.25 8.77
CA PRO A 204 -9.35 3.13 9.45
C PRO A 204 -9.52 4.24 10.50
N THR A 205 -10.75 4.76 10.59
CA THR A 205 -11.16 5.71 11.65
C THR A 205 -11.50 4.99 12.95
N MET A 206 -11.90 3.74 12.85
CA MET A 206 -12.20 2.84 13.96
C MET A 206 -11.66 1.44 13.65
N GLU A 207 -10.95 0.87 14.60
CA GLU A 207 -10.43 -0.49 14.51
C GLU A 207 -11.37 -1.49 15.18
N VAL A 208 -11.41 -2.71 14.65
CA VAL A 208 -12.15 -3.85 15.20
C VAL A 208 -11.16 -4.82 15.80
N PRO A 209 -11.12 -4.97 17.15
CA PRO A 209 -10.28 -5.96 17.78
C PRO A 209 -10.66 -7.38 17.34
N VAL A 210 -9.69 -8.19 16.98
CA VAL A 210 -9.90 -9.57 16.58
C VAL A 210 -9.03 -10.52 17.40
N ASP A 211 -9.59 -11.69 17.71
CA ASP A 211 -8.81 -12.76 18.32
C ASP A 211 -7.89 -13.46 17.31
N ALA A 212 -7.00 -14.33 17.80
CA ALA A 212 -6.03 -15.04 16.96
C ALA A 212 -6.67 -15.87 15.83
N GLU A 213 -7.79 -16.52 16.11
CA GLU A 213 -8.49 -17.32 15.10
C GLU A 213 -9.10 -16.47 14.01
N THR A 214 -9.76 -15.38 14.38
CA THR A 214 -10.35 -14.41 13.46
C THR A 214 -9.27 -13.70 12.65
N ALA A 215 -8.17 -13.27 13.29
CA ALA A 215 -7.03 -12.67 12.62
C ALA A 215 -6.47 -13.56 11.51
N LYS A 216 -6.27 -14.85 11.78
CA LYS A 216 -5.82 -15.82 10.76
C LYS A 216 -6.80 -15.94 9.59
N LYS A 217 -8.10 -15.87 9.86
CA LYS A 217 -9.13 -15.89 8.79
C LYS A 217 -9.10 -14.60 7.97
N VAL A 218 -8.97 -13.43 8.61
CA VAL A 218 -8.83 -12.14 7.92
C VAL A 218 -7.60 -12.15 7.01
N LEU A 219 -6.45 -12.60 7.52
CA LEU A 219 -5.22 -12.65 6.76
C LEU A 219 -5.29 -13.60 5.55
N ARG A 220 -6.04 -14.69 5.64
CA ARG A 220 -6.30 -15.56 4.47
C ARG A 220 -7.07 -14.85 3.37
N VAL A 221 -8.06 -14.04 3.73
CA VAL A 221 -8.79 -13.21 2.75
C VAL A 221 -7.85 -12.22 2.09
N VAL A 222 -7.03 -11.52 2.88
CA VAL A 222 -6.05 -10.56 2.38
C VAL A 222 -5.04 -11.22 1.45
N ASP A 223 -4.48 -12.37 1.85
CA ASP A 223 -3.53 -13.11 1.02
C ASP A 223 -4.14 -13.56 -0.31
N ALA A 224 -5.38 -14.07 -0.27
CA ALA A 224 -6.09 -14.49 -1.48
C ALA A 224 -6.38 -13.31 -2.44
N LEU A 225 -6.68 -12.13 -1.90
CA LEU A 225 -6.86 -10.90 -2.67
C LEU A 225 -5.54 -10.44 -3.28
N GLU A 226 -4.48 -10.39 -2.49
CA GLU A 226 -3.15 -9.97 -2.95
C GLU A 226 -2.53 -10.88 -4.00
N ASP A 227 -3.00 -12.13 -4.08
CA ASP A 227 -2.59 -13.06 -5.12
C ASP A 227 -3.16 -12.70 -6.51
N SER A 228 -4.21 -11.90 -6.59
CA SER A 228 -4.69 -11.37 -7.87
C SER A 228 -3.74 -10.30 -8.42
N ASP A 229 -3.44 -10.39 -9.70
CA ASP A 229 -2.61 -9.40 -10.39
C ASP A 229 -3.31 -8.04 -10.53
N ASP A 230 -4.63 -8.00 -10.44
CA ASP A 230 -5.42 -6.78 -10.53
C ASP A 230 -5.56 -6.05 -9.18
N VAL A 231 -5.35 -6.73 -8.05
CA VAL A 231 -5.40 -6.12 -6.72
C VAL A 231 -4.07 -5.42 -6.42
N GLN A 232 -4.12 -4.12 -6.14
CA GLN A 232 -2.96 -3.31 -5.76
C GLN A 232 -2.77 -3.27 -4.25
N ASN A 233 -3.84 -2.92 -3.53
CA ASN A 233 -3.84 -2.77 -2.09
C ASN A 233 -5.11 -3.35 -1.48
N VAL A 234 -4.99 -3.85 -0.25
CA VAL A 234 -6.11 -4.27 0.59
C VAL A 234 -5.99 -3.52 1.91
N PHE A 235 -7.00 -2.75 2.26
CA PHE A 235 -7.07 -2.00 3.52
C PHE A 235 -8.13 -2.63 4.41
N THR A 236 -7.83 -2.82 5.69
CA THR A 236 -8.76 -3.37 6.66
C THR A 236 -8.75 -2.56 7.95
N ASN A 237 -9.83 -2.66 8.71
CA ASN A 237 -9.91 -2.06 10.04
C ASN A 237 -9.69 -3.09 11.17
N ALA A 238 -9.06 -4.22 10.89
CA ALA A 238 -8.72 -5.20 11.91
C ALA A 238 -7.58 -4.69 12.80
N ASP A 239 -7.82 -4.70 14.12
CA ASP A 239 -6.76 -4.58 15.12
C ASP A 239 -6.26 -5.98 15.48
N ILE A 240 -5.10 -6.33 14.94
CA ILE A 240 -4.48 -7.65 15.11
C ILE A 240 -3.48 -7.58 16.27
N PRO A 241 -3.65 -8.37 17.34
CA PRO A 241 -2.74 -8.37 18.48
C PRO A 241 -1.31 -8.75 18.09
N ASP A 242 -0.33 -8.13 18.77
CA ASP A 242 1.10 -8.38 18.53
C ASP A 242 1.49 -9.85 18.68
N GLU A 243 0.88 -10.55 19.62
CA GLU A 243 1.09 -12.00 19.86
C GLU A 243 0.72 -12.82 18.62
N VAL A 244 -0.39 -12.47 17.97
CA VAL A 244 -0.85 -13.11 16.73
C VAL A 244 0.09 -12.79 15.57
N MET A 245 0.58 -11.56 15.50
CA MET A 245 1.56 -11.16 14.50
C MET A 245 2.86 -11.95 14.61
N ALA A 246 3.33 -12.19 15.83
CA ALA A 246 4.53 -13.00 16.10
C ALA A 246 4.37 -14.48 15.72
N GLU A 247 3.16 -15.05 15.82
CA GLU A 247 2.88 -16.43 15.44
C GLU A 247 2.79 -16.65 13.92
N ILE A 248 2.42 -15.62 13.16
CA ILE A 248 2.17 -15.70 11.71
C ILE A 248 3.43 -15.32 10.91
N GLY A 249 4.35 -14.62 11.55
CA GLY A 249 5.59 -14.09 10.97
C GLY A 249 6.71 -15.12 10.74
#